data_80e0df0e8a8af5e83948534a5179021e
#
_entry.id   80e0df0e8a8af5e83948534a5179021e
#
_cell.length_a   1.000
_cell.length_b   1.000
_cell.length_c   1.000
_cell.angle_alpha   90.00
_cell.angle_beta   90.00
_cell.angle_gamma   90.00
#
_symmetry.space_group_name_H-M   'P 1'
#
loop_
_entity.id
_entity.type
_entity.pdbx_description
1 polymer ?
#
loop_
_entity_poly.entity_id
_entity_poly.type
_entity_poly.pdbx_seq_one_letter_code
_entity_poly.pdbx_strand_id
1 'polypeptide(L)'
;MAEKSFADALNEQISNEFAASQQYVGAAVYYDAETLPRLAAFFYRQAVEERNHAMSMVQYLLDAGDQVRIPDIKSQQTTYDDVVGPVRMALDQEKRVTEEINDLFKLARDDGDFQAEQFLTWFVKEQVEEVSSMTDLLNVVERSQDNPLLTEDFLAREQIGDQGADPTMPPPAGGAL
;
A
#
# COMPACT_ATOMS: atom_id res chain seq x y z
N MET A 1 -13.47 -20.25 20.00
CA MET A 1 -13.29 -18.83 19.72
C MET A 1 -14.32 -18.50 18.66
N ALA A 2 -15.03 -17.39 18.74
CA ALA A 2 -15.93 -16.99 17.65
C ALA A 2 -15.10 -16.84 16.37
N GLU A 3 -15.63 -17.32 15.26
CA GLU A 3 -15.02 -17.15 13.94
C GLU A 3 -15.01 -15.63 13.63
N LYS A 4 -13.91 -15.11 13.11
CA LYS A 4 -13.73 -13.69 12.84
C LYS A 4 -14.63 -13.32 11.65
N SER A 5 -15.49 -12.31 11.80
CA SER A 5 -16.34 -11.87 10.70
C SER A 5 -15.52 -11.15 9.62
N PHE A 6 -16.05 -11.09 8.39
CA PHE A 6 -15.44 -10.32 7.31
C PHE A 6 -15.24 -8.85 7.70
N ALA A 7 -16.25 -8.22 8.32
CA ALA A 7 -16.16 -6.84 8.79
C ALA A 7 -15.05 -6.63 9.84
N ASP A 8 -14.83 -7.60 10.74
CA ASP A 8 -13.72 -7.54 11.70
C ASP A 8 -12.37 -7.66 11.01
N ALA A 9 -12.26 -8.56 10.03
CA ALA A 9 -11.05 -8.75 9.25
C ALA A 9 -10.73 -7.53 8.38
N LEU A 10 -11.73 -6.92 7.75
CA LEU A 10 -11.56 -5.71 6.94
C LEU A 10 -11.18 -4.49 7.80
N ASN A 11 -11.71 -4.37 9.04
CA ASN A 11 -11.27 -3.34 9.98
C ASN A 11 -9.80 -3.49 10.38
N GLU A 12 -9.26 -4.71 10.46
CA GLU A 12 -7.82 -4.92 10.66
C GLU A 12 -7.02 -4.51 9.43
N GLN A 13 -7.52 -4.82 8.22
CA GLN A 13 -6.86 -4.38 6.99
C GLN A 13 -6.83 -2.85 6.86
N ILE A 14 -7.89 -2.14 7.21
CA ILE A 14 -7.88 -0.67 7.30
C ILE A 14 -6.70 -0.18 8.16
N SER A 15 -6.43 -0.87 9.29
CA SER A 15 -5.29 -0.55 10.16
C SER A 15 -3.95 -0.78 9.45
N ASN A 16 -3.84 -1.85 8.66
CA ASN A 16 -2.62 -2.21 7.95
C ASN A 16 -2.32 -1.22 6.83
N GLU A 17 -3.34 -0.79 6.06
CA GLU A 17 -3.21 0.22 4.99
C GLU A 17 -2.79 1.59 5.56
N PHE A 18 -3.42 2.05 6.66
CA PHE A 18 -2.97 3.28 7.31
C PHE A 18 -1.54 3.18 7.86
N ALA A 19 -1.14 2.01 8.37
CA ALA A 19 0.24 1.78 8.81
C ALA A 19 1.20 1.78 7.62
N ALA A 20 0.81 1.23 6.46
CA ALA A 20 1.55 1.27 5.20
C ALA A 20 1.76 2.71 4.74
N SER A 21 0.68 3.48 4.67
CA SER A 21 0.73 4.92 4.34
C SER A 21 1.75 5.67 5.21
N GLN A 22 1.67 5.49 6.53
CA GLN A 22 2.59 6.14 7.48
C GLN A 22 4.04 5.65 7.30
N GLN A 23 4.24 4.38 7.00
CA GLN A 23 5.56 3.80 6.74
C GLN A 23 6.18 4.40 5.48
N TYR A 24 5.39 4.62 4.43
CA TYR A 24 5.87 5.23 3.18
C TYR A 24 6.18 6.72 3.35
N VAL A 25 5.47 7.46 4.22
CA VAL A 25 5.91 8.80 4.64
C VAL A 25 7.30 8.73 5.28
N GLY A 26 7.56 7.74 6.15
CA GLY A 26 8.88 7.55 6.76
C GLY A 26 9.99 7.30 5.75
N ALA A 27 9.73 6.44 4.75
CA ALA A 27 10.66 6.19 3.64
C ALA A 27 10.91 7.44 2.78
N ALA A 28 9.83 8.18 2.47
CA ALA A 28 9.93 9.42 1.71
C ALA A 28 10.80 10.48 2.41
N VAL A 29 10.58 10.67 3.72
CA VAL A 29 11.38 11.60 4.54
C VAL A 29 12.86 11.20 4.58
N TYR A 30 13.15 9.89 4.67
CA TYR A 30 14.53 9.40 4.57
C TYR A 30 15.18 9.81 3.24
N TYR A 31 14.52 9.56 2.10
CA TYR A 31 15.06 9.91 0.79
C TYR A 31 15.18 11.42 0.56
N ASP A 32 14.27 12.23 1.10
CA ASP A 32 14.40 13.69 1.07
C ASP A 32 15.64 14.16 1.84
N ALA A 33 15.91 13.58 3.01
CA ALA A 33 17.10 13.89 3.81
C ALA A 33 18.40 13.49 3.09
N GLU A 34 18.37 12.41 2.30
CA GLU A 34 19.50 11.97 1.45
C GLU A 34 19.62 12.73 0.11
N THR A 35 18.78 13.72 -0.14
CA THR A 35 18.75 14.51 -1.38
C THR A 35 18.45 13.64 -2.62
N LEU A 36 17.49 12.72 -2.49
CA LEU A 36 16.99 11.83 -3.54
C LEU A 36 15.51 12.15 -3.81
N PRO A 37 15.19 13.29 -4.45
CA PRO A 37 13.83 13.83 -4.50
C PRO A 37 12.84 12.99 -5.32
N ARG A 38 13.30 12.17 -6.27
CA ARG A 38 12.40 11.33 -7.07
C ARG A 38 11.99 10.08 -6.33
N LEU A 39 12.93 9.45 -5.60
CA LEU A 39 12.61 8.38 -4.66
C LEU A 39 11.68 8.89 -3.56
N ALA A 40 11.95 10.08 -3.00
CA ALA A 40 11.05 10.71 -2.04
C ALA A 40 9.64 10.91 -2.62
N ALA A 41 9.55 11.50 -3.82
CA ALA A 41 8.27 11.76 -4.49
C ALA A 41 7.52 10.45 -4.81
N PHE A 42 8.22 9.38 -5.16
CA PHE A 42 7.61 8.06 -5.34
C PHE A 42 6.93 7.60 -4.05
N PHE A 43 7.65 7.59 -2.93
CA PHE A 43 7.09 7.14 -1.65
C PHE A 43 6.02 8.07 -1.07
N TYR A 44 6.08 9.38 -1.33
CA TYR A 44 4.98 10.28 -0.96
C TYR A 44 3.69 9.95 -1.74
N ARG A 45 3.77 9.56 -3.02
CA ARG A 45 2.60 9.12 -3.80
C ARG A 45 2.06 7.80 -3.26
N GLN A 46 2.92 6.81 -3.03
CA GLN A 46 2.52 5.55 -2.42
C GLN A 46 1.84 5.74 -1.06
N ALA A 47 2.32 6.66 -0.24
CA ALA A 47 1.66 6.98 1.03
C ALA A 47 0.22 7.51 0.86
N VAL A 48 -0.03 8.30 -0.19
CA VAL A 48 -1.40 8.77 -0.52
C VAL A 48 -2.26 7.62 -1.03
N GLU A 49 -1.70 6.74 -1.84
CA GLU A 49 -2.36 5.58 -2.42
C GLU A 49 -2.84 4.62 -1.32
N GLU A 50 -1.98 4.23 -0.39
CA GLU A 50 -2.33 3.40 0.76
C GLU A 50 -3.42 4.02 1.64
N ARG A 51 -3.36 5.35 1.82
CA ARG A 51 -4.43 6.04 2.50
C ARG A 51 -5.76 5.93 1.75
N ASN A 52 -5.76 6.02 0.43
CA ASN A 52 -6.96 5.86 -0.38
C ASN A 52 -7.49 4.42 -0.32
N HIS A 53 -6.60 3.40 -0.27
CA HIS A 53 -6.97 1.99 -0.05
C HIS A 53 -7.72 1.84 1.29
N ALA A 54 -7.15 2.33 2.38
CA ALA A 54 -7.80 2.32 3.69
C ALA A 54 -9.19 3.00 3.65
N MET A 55 -9.29 4.16 2.99
CA MET A 55 -10.54 4.93 2.92
C MET A 55 -11.59 4.28 2.01
N SER A 56 -11.18 3.49 1.01
CA SER A 56 -12.11 2.68 0.20
C SER A 56 -12.71 1.54 1.02
N MET A 57 -11.91 0.89 1.87
CA MET A 57 -12.39 -0.12 2.80
C MET A 57 -13.33 0.47 3.87
N VAL A 58 -13.03 1.70 4.35
CA VAL A 58 -13.94 2.45 5.24
C VAL A 58 -15.28 2.71 4.55
N GLN A 59 -15.27 3.18 3.29
CA GLN A 59 -16.51 3.44 2.54
C GLN A 59 -17.31 2.16 2.35
N TYR A 60 -16.66 1.05 2.00
CA TYR A 60 -17.33 -0.24 1.84
C TYR A 60 -18.07 -0.67 3.11
N LEU A 61 -17.40 -0.61 4.28
CA LEU A 61 -18.06 -0.97 5.55
C LEU A 61 -19.24 -0.05 5.88
N LEU A 62 -19.12 1.26 5.60
CA LEU A 62 -20.22 2.21 5.80
C LEU A 62 -21.43 1.86 4.90
N ASP A 63 -21.19 1.54 3.63
CA ASP A 63 -22.22 1.19 2.66
C ASP A 63 -22.88 -0.17 2.99
N ALA A 64 -22.12 -1.11 3.55
CA ALA A 64 -22.60 -2.38 4.05
C ALA A 64 -23.41 -2.25 5.36
N GLY A 65 -23.33 -1.10 6.04
CA GLY A 65 -23.98 -0.88 7.34
C GLY A 65 -23.22 -1.50 8.52
N ASP A 66 -21.94 -1.83 8.32
CA ASP A 66 -21.07 -2.40 9.33
C ASP A 66 -20.36 -1.33 10.17
N GLN A 67 -19.87 -1.75 11.34
CA GLN A 67 -19.14 -0.85 12.24
C GLN A 67 -17.71 -0.63 11.74
N VAL A 68 -17.39 0.64 11.43
CA VAL A 68 -16.02 1.06 11.15
C VAL A 68 -15.27 1.37 12.46
N ARG A 69 -14.03 0.88 12.57
CA ARG A 69 -13.12 1.18 13.66
C ARG A 69 -11.89 1.90 13.08
N ILE A 70 -11.68 3.15 13.48
CA ILE A 70 -10.47 3.88 13.10
C ILE A 70 -9.35 3.49 14.07
N PRO A 71 -8.24 2.93 13.54
CA PRO A 71 -7.18 2.35 14.37
C PRO A 71 -6.22 3.40 14.91
N ASP A 72 -5.47 2.99 15.95
CA ASP A 72 -4.21 3.63 16.29
C ASP A 72 -3.13 3.23 15.28
N ILE A 73 -2.33 4.20 14.83
CA ILE A 73 -1.20 3.93 13.94
C ILE A 73 0.03 3.59 14.78
N LYS A 74 0.58 2.39 14.59
CA LYS A 74 1.81 1.95 15.26
C LYS A 74 3.00 2.78 14.79
N SER A 75 4.01 2.91 15.66
CA SER A 75 5.29 3.53 15.28
C SER A 75 5.93 2.77 14.12
N GLN A 76 6.39 3.53 13.12
CA GLN A 76 6.99 2.99 11.91
C GLN A 76 8.52 3.12 11.94
N GLN A 77 9.20 2.36 11.08
CA GLN A 77 10.63 2.52 10.87
C GLN A 77 10.90 3.81 10.09
N THR A 78 11.79 4.66 10.61
CA THR A 78 12.15 5.94 9.97
C THR A 78 13.65 6.09 9.75
N THR A 79 14.44 5.09 10.14
CA THR A 79 15.90 5.06 9.97
C THR A 79 16.31 3.82 9.19
N TYR A 80 17.20 4.00 8.23
CA TYR A 80 17.69 2.94 7.36
C TYR A 80 19.21 3.06 7.23
N ASP A 81 19.88 1.93 7.03
CA ASP A 81 21.35 1.87 6.93
C ASP A 81 21.86 2.31 5.56
N ASP A 82 21.02 2.17 4.51
CA ASP A 82 21.36 2.49 3.13
C ASP A 82 20.12 2.84 2.30
N VAL A 83 20.37 3.26 1.05
CA VAL A 83 19.30 3.67 0.10
C VAL A 83 18.46 2.50 -0.41
N VAL A 84 18.87 1.25 -0.19
CA VAL A 84 18.14 0.04 -0.58
C VAL A 84 17.11 -0.35 0.47
N GLY A 85 17.41 -0.06 1.74
CA GLY A 85 16.60 -0.45 2.90
C GLY A 85 15.12 -0.08 2.79
N PRO A 86 14.76 1.17 2.48
CA PRO A 86 13.35 1.56 2.36
C PRO A 86 12.58 0.79 1.28
N VAL A 87 13.18 0.55 0.11
CA VAL A 87 12.52 -0.19 -0.99
C VAL A 87 12.36 -1.67 -0.65
N ARG A 88 13.36 -2.27 0.00
CA ARG A 88 13.27 -3.66 0.45
C ARG A 88 12.17 -3.83 1.48
N MET A 89 12.08 -2.92 2.45
CA MET A 89 11.00 -2.88 3.43
C MET A 89 9.64 -2.76 2.75
N ALA A 90 9.51 -1.88 1.74
CA ALA A 90 8.29 -1.68 0.99
C ALA A 90 7.86 -2.97 0.26
N LEU A 91 8.77 -3.62 -0.48
CA LEU A 91 8.48 -4.89 -1.16
C LEU A 91 8.03 -5.99 -0.18
N ASP A 92 8.67 -6.09 0.98
CA ASP A 92 8.28 -7.07 2.01
C ASP A 92 6.90 -6.74 2.59
N GLN A 93 6.54 -5.46 2.67
CA GLN A 93 5.23 -4.99 3.09
C GLN A 93 4.16 -5.35 2.05
N GLU A 94 4.37 -5.05 0.76
CA GLU A 94 3.41 -5.38 -0.30
C GLU A 94 3.15 -6.89 -0.42
N LYS A 95 4.17 -7.71 -0.21
CA LYS A 95 3.99 -9.18 -0.14
C LYS A 95 3.08 -9.60 1.02
N ARG A 96 3.22 -8.96 2.20
CA ARG A 96 2.33 -9.25 3.35
C ARG A 96 0.90 -8.78 3.07
N VAL A 97 0.73 -7.58 2.55
CA VAL A 97 -0.60 -7.05 2.17
C VAL A 97 -1.26 -7.96 1.13
N THR A 98 -0.50 -8.47 0.16
CA THR A 98 -1.00 -9.46 -0.81
C THR A 98 -1.57 -10.71 -0.12
N GLU A 99 -0.86 -11.25 0.88
CA GLU A 99 -1.34 -12.41 1.65
C GLU A 99 -2.60 -12.05 2.44
N GLU A 100 -2.63 -10.89 3.09
CA GLU A 100 -3.77 -10.38 3.87
C GLU A 100 -5.03 -10.18 2.99
N ILE A 101 -4.89 -9.59 1.80
CA ILE A 101 -5.98 -9.41 0.82
C ILE A 101 -6.48 -10.77 0.31
N ASN A 102 -5.59 -11.72 0.05
CA ASN A 102 -5.97 -13.09 -0.35
C ASN A 102 -6.74 -13.81 0.75
N ASP A 103 -6.37 -13.62 2.02
CA ASP A 103 -7.09 -14.20 3.16
C ASP A 103 -8.48 -13.57 3.33
N LEU A 104 -8.62 -12.26 3.15
CA LEU A 104 -9.91 -11.57 3.12
C LEU A 104 -10.80 -12.10 1.99
N PHE A 105 -10.23 -12.25 0.79
CA PHE A 105 -10.96 -12.78 -0.36
C PHE A 105 -11.45 -14.20 -0.13
N LYS A 106 -10.61 -15.04 0.48
CA LYS A 106 -10.97 -16.40 0.86
C LYS A 106 -12.08 -16.42 1.91
N LEU A 107 -11.99 -15.56 2.92
CA LEU A 107 -13.04 -15.45 3.96
C LEU A 107 -14.39 -15.06 3.34
N ALA A 108 -14.41 -14.04 2.48
CA ALA A 108 -15.63 -13.63 1.77
C ALA A 108 -16.23 -14.78 0.95
N ARG A 109 -15.40 -15.56 0.27
CA ARG A 109 -15.82 -16.72 -0.52
C ARG A 109 -16.38 -17.84 0.33
N ASP A 110 -15.72 -18.17 1.43
CA ASP A 110 -16.13 -19.26 2.33
C ASP A 110 -17.46 -18.92 3.00
N ASP A 111 -17.74 -17.63 3.26
CA ASP A 111 -19.01 -17.13 3.79
C ASP A 111 -20.10 -16.95 2.72
N GLY A 112 -19.77 -17.04 1.44
CA GLY A 112 -20.69 -16.79 0.32
C GLY A 112 -21.06 -15.31 0.16
N ASP A 113 -20.21 -14.39 0.63
CA ASP A 113 -20.39 -12.95 0.50
C ASP A 113 -19.86 -12.46 -0.85
N PHE A 114 -20.73 -12.51 -1.85
CA PHE A 114 -20.40 -12.10 -3.23
C PHE A 114 -20.13 -10.59 -3.36
N GLN A 115 -20.68 -9.76 -2.50
CA GLN A 115 -20.43 -8.32 -2.48
C GLN A 115 -19.00 -8.05 -2.02
N ALA A 116 -18.57 -8.71 -0.94
CA ALA A 116 -17.18 -8.63 -0.46
C ALA A 116 -16.18 -9.18 -1.49
N GLU A 117 -16.47 -10.34 -2.14
CA GLU A 117 -15.64 -10.85 -3.22
C GLU A 117 -15.49 -9.83 -4.37
N GLN A 118 -16.60 -9.22 -4.80
CA GLN A 118 -16.58 -8.25 -5.88
C GLN A 118 -15.79 -6.99 -5.51
N PHE A 119 -15.92 -6.50 -4.28
CA PHE A 119 -15.15 -5.38 -3.77
C PHE A 119 -13.65 -5.70 -3.75
N LEU A 120 -13.27 -6.86 -3.22
CA LEU A 120 -11.87 -7.27 -3.10
C LEU A 120 -11.20 -7.60 -4.44
N THR A 121 -11.96 -7.86 -5.51
CA THR A 121 -11.41 -8.18 -6.83
C THR A 121 -10.48 -7.09 -7.34
N TRP A 122 -10.78 -5.82 -7.06
CA TRP A 122 -9.91 -4.70 -7.41
C TRP A 122 -8.57 -4.80 -6.67
N PHE A 123 -8.60 -5.00 -5.34
CA PHE A 123 -7.40 -5.11 -4.51
C PHE A 123 -6.52 -6.31 -4.87
N VAL A 124 -7.12 -7.45 -5.24
CA VAL A 124 -6.36 -8.62 -5.71
C VAL A 124 -5.58 -8.29 -7.00
N LYS A 125 -6.19 -7.53 -7.92
CA LYS A 125 -5.51 -7.05 -9.13
C LYS A 125 -4.41 -6.05 -8.78
N GLU A 126 -4.71 -5.09 -7.92
CA GLU A 126 -3.81 -4.02 -7.49
C GLU A 126 -2.52 -4.57 -6.88
N GLN A 127 -2.63 -5.55 -5.99
CA GLN A 127 -1.47 -6.17 -5.36
C GLN A 127 -0.48 -6.84 -6.32
N VAL A 128 -0.94 -7.26 -7.52
CA VAL A 128 -0.02 -7.74 -8.58
C VAL A 128 0.84 -6.58 -9.09
N GLU A 129 0.26 -5.40 -9.27
CA GLU A 129 0.95 -4.20 -9.74
C GLU A 129 1.90 -3.66 -8.67
N GLU A 130 1.47 -3.57 -7.41
CA GLU A 130 2.27 -3.10 -6.28
C GLU A 130 3.53 -3.95 -6.07
N VAL A 131 3.40 -5.27 -6.02
CA VAL A 131 4.55 -6.17 -5.87
C VAL A 131 5.49 -6.08 -7.07
N SER A 132 4.95 -5.96 -8.30
CA SER A 132 5.75 -5.78 -9.51
C SER A 132 6.55 -4.47 -9.47
N SER A 133 5.89 -3.36 -9.16
CA SER A 133 6.47 -2.02 -9.10
C SER A 133 7.58 -1.93 -8.06
N MET A 134 7.35 -2.45 -6.85
CA MET A 134 8.35 -2.49 -5.79
C MET A 134 9.52 -3.43 -6.13
N THR A 135 9.25 -4.55 -6.84
CA THR A 135 10.31 -5.46 -7.32
C THR A 135 11.21 -4.78 -8.34
N ASP A 136 10.63 -4.08 -9.31
CA ASP A 136 11.37 -3.37 -10.35
C ASP A 136 12.20 -2.24 -9.73
N LEU A 137 11.61 -1.46 -8.82
CA LEU A 137 12.31 -0.40 -8.11
C LEU A 137 13.47 -0.95 -7.28
N LEU A 138 13.26 -2.07 -6.55
CA LEU A 138 14.32 -2.71 -5.78
C LEU A 138 15.50 -3.14 -6.68
N ASN A 139 15.22 -3.76 -7.82
CA ASN A 139 16.24 -4.16 -8.79
C ASN A 139 17.06 -2.96 -9.29
N VAL A 140 16.43 -1.81 -9.50
CA VAL A 140 17.12 -0.58 -9.95
C VAL A 140 18.00 -0.02 -8.83
N VAL A 141 17.46 0.10 -7.61
CA VAL A 141 18.19 0.67 -6.47
C VAL A 141 19.36 -0.22 -6.08
N GLU A 142 19.22 -1.55 -6.07
CA GLU A 142 20.32 -2.47 -5.78
C GLU A 142 21.46 -2.39 -6.80
N ARG A 143 21.15 -2.23 -8.09
CA ARG A 143 22.18 -2.07 -9.15
C ARG A 143 22.90 -0.74 -9.10
N SER A 144 22.31 0.26 -8.49
CA SER A 144 22.83 1.64 -8.40
C SER A 144 23.17 2.06 -6.97
N GLN A 145 23.28 1.13 -6.03
CA GLN A 145 23.52 1.46 -4.60
C GLN A 145 24.82 2.28 -4.38
N ASP A 146 25.85 2.06 -5.21
CA ASP A 146 27.11 2.80 -5.14
C ASP A 146 27.01 4.23 -5.75
N ASN A 147 25.95 4.50 -6.52
CA ASN A 147 25.64 5.81 -7.08
C ASN A 147 24.12 6.00 -7.21
N PRO A 148 23.42 6.38 -6.14
CA PRO A 148 21.96 6.52 -6.12
C PRO A 148 21.39 7.53 -7.12
N LEU A 149 22.21 8.47 -7.64
CA LEU A 149 21.78 9.40 -8.68
C LEU A 149 21.40 8.70 -9.98
N LEU A 150 21.89 7.47 -10.23
CA LEU A 150 21.46 6.66 -11.38
C LEU A 150 20.01 6.18 -11.21
N THR A 151 19.56 5.93 -9.97
CA THR A 151 18.15 5.66 -9.68
C THR A 151 17.29 6.90 -9.94
N GLU A 152 17.75 8.09 -9.52
CA GLU A 152 17.06 9.36 -9.79
C GLU A 152 16.94 9.60 -11.31
N ASP A 153 18.01 9.37 -12.07
CA ASP A 153 17.99 9.47 -13.54
C ASP A 153 17.05 8.44 -14.18
N PHE A 154 16.97 7.23 -13.65
CA PHE A 154 16.05 6.21 -14.10
C PHE A 154 14.61 6.67 -13.87
N LEU A 155 14.25 7.06 -12.65
CA LEU A 155 12.91 7.55 -12.29
C LEU A 155 12.52 8.86 -12.99
N ALA A 156 13.51 9.60 -13.56
CA ALA A 156 13.22 10.74 -14.40
C ALA A 156 12.70 10.38 -15.79
N ARG A 157 13.01 9.20 -16.28
CA ARG A 157 12.72 8.74 -17.64
C ARG A 157 11.67 7.67 -17.70
N GLU A 158 11.63 6.82 -16.69
CA GLU A 158 10.72 5.68 -16.59
C GLU A 158 9.68 5.91 -15.49
N GLN A 159 8.47 5.50 -15.78
CA GLN A 159 7.38 5.54 -14.81
C GLN A 159 7.29 4.18 -14.12
N ILE A 160 7.40 4.17 -12.79
CA ILE A 160 7.18 3.00 -11.94
C ILE A 160 5.98 3.30 -11.03
N GLY A 161 5.10 2.30 -10.85
CA GLY A 161 3.90 2.42 -10.05
C GLY A 161 2.79 3.21 -10.74
N ASP A 162 1.67 3.35 -10.05
CA ASP A 162 0.52 4.08 -10.57
C ASP A 162 0.86 5.58 -10.76
N GLN A 163 0.43 6.11 -11.89
CA GLN A 163 0.70 7.51 -12.29
C GLN A 163 -0.51 8.43 -12.13
N GLY A 164 -1.59 7.94 -11.58
CA GLY A 164 -2.80 8.73 -11.41
C GLY A 164 -3.95 7.96 -10.80
N ALA A 165 -5.09 8.61 -10.62
CA ALA A 165 -6.29 7.96 -10.10
C ALA A 165 -6.76 6.87 -11.06
N ASP A 166 -6.75 5.60 -10.62
CA ASP A 166 -7.43 4.51 -11.31
C ASP A 166 -8.96 4.74 -11.21
N PRO A 167 -9.65 5.00 -12.33
CA PRO A 167 -11.10 5.20 -12.31
C PRO A 167 -11.89 3.96 -11.93
N THR A 168 -11.24 2.78 -11.85
CA THR A 168 -11.85 1.51 -11.44
C THR A 168 -11.69 1.23 -9.95
N MET A 169 -10.89 2.02 -9.23
CA MET A 169 -10.72 1.94 -7.79
C MET A 169 -12.07 2.12 -7.08
N PRO A 170 -12.40 1.29 -6.09
CA PRO A 170 -13.57 1.52 -5.25
C PRO A 170 -13.49 2.90 -4.58
N PRO A 171 -14.58 3.69 -4.55
CA PRO A 171 -14.54 5.08 -4.11
C PRO A 171 -14.12 5.18 -2.64
N PRO A 172 -13.09 5.97 -2.30
CA PRO A 172 -12.70 6.19 -0.92
C PRO A 172 -13.65 7.15 -0.20
N ALA A 173 -13.89 6.92 1.08
CA ALA A 173 -14.68 7.80 1.93
C ALA A 173 -14.04 9.20 1.98
N GLY A 174 -14.83 10.23 1.67
CA GLY A 174 -14.36 11.61 1.58
C GLY A 174 -13.69 12.01 0.26
N GLY A 175 -13.63 11.09 -0.70
CA GLY A 175 -12.96 11.28 -2.00
C GLY A 175 -11.47 10.95 -1.98
N ALA A 176 -10.91 10.63 -3.16
CA ALA A 176 -9.48 10.41 -3.33
C ALA A 176 -8.69 11.72 -3.15
N LEU A 177 -7.48 11.60 -2.62
CA LEU A 177 -6.51 12.70 -2.51
C LEU A 177 -5.62 12.73 -3.75
#